data_b6258cef74bb783923f46ec3f7ff8d52
#
_entry.id   b6258cef74bb783923f46ec3f7ff8d52
#
_cell.length_a   1.000
_cell.length_b   1.000
_cell.length_c   1.000
_cell.angle_alpha   90.00
_cell.angle_beta   90.00
_cell.angle_gamma   90.00
#
_symmetry.space_group_name_H-M   'P 1'
#
loop_
_entity.id
_entity.type
_entity.pdbx_description
1 polymer ?
#
loop_
_entity_poly.entity_id
_entity_poly.type
_entity_poly.pdbx_seq_one_letter_code
_entity_poly.pdbx_strand_id
1 'polypeptide(L)'
;MKYLVILAALVLSSCSSFEFKTNLDPSNFKEYYKPSGVTEVSEEDLENTPNRSLGVVSGLSCQLKDSDAVATEVKARTEARIKAVDLGANAIKFGKCVHLSNTPACKVSVTCYADALVIDDK
;
A
#
# COMPACT_ATOMS: atom_id res chain seq x y z
N MET A 1 -49.74 29.11 13.30
CA MET A 1 -49.63 27.92 12.49
C MET A 1 -48.76 28.09 11.26
N LYS A 2 -48.85 29.20 10.54
CA LYS A 2 -48.00 29.43 9.34
C LYS A 2 -46.51 29.51 9.66
N TYR A 3 -46.15 30.03 10.82
CA TYR A 3 -44.73 30.17 11.22
C TYR A 3 -44.08 28.86 11.67
N LEU A 4 -44.87 27.91 12.18
CA LEU A 4 -44.39 26.59 12.60
C LEU A 4 -43.99 25.73 11.41
N VAL A 5 -44.69 25.86 10.29
CA VAL A 5 -44.39 25.13 9.06
C VAL A 5 -43.10 25.64 8.41
N ILE A 6 -42.86 26.95 8.48
CA ILE A 6 -41.64 27.58 7.94
C ILE A 6 -40.42 27.18 8.78
N LEU A 7 -40.56 27.09 10.10
CA LEU A 7 -39.49 26.66 10.99
C LEU A 7 -39.11 25.19 10.76
N ALA A 8 -40.11 24.33 10.52
CA ALA A 8 -39.90 22.92 10.24
C ALA A 8 -39.18 22.71 8.91
N ALA A 9 -39.48 23.53 7.89
CA ALA A 9 -38.81 23.48 6.59
C ALA A 9 -37.34 23.91 6.65
N LEU A 10 -37.01 24.86 7.53
CA LEU A 10 -35.63 25.33 7.72
C LEU A 10 -34.74 24.28 8.42
N VAL A 11 -35.30 23.47 9.30
CA VAL A 11 -34.56 22.42 10.03
C VAL A 11 -34.21 21.25 9.10
N LEU A 12 -35.07 20.95 8.11
CA LEU A 12 -34.83 19.88 7.16
C LEU A 12 -33.73 20.20 6.12
N SER A 13 -33.48 21.48 5.85
CA SER A 13 -32.47 21.87 4.86
C SER A 13 -31.05 21.86 5.41
N SER A 14 -30.87 21.80 6.74
CA SER A 14 -29.54 21.79 7.35
C SER A 14 -28.86 20.41 7.34
N CYS A 15 -29.59 19.34 7.06
CA CYS A 15 -29.05 17.98 7.05
C CYS A 15 -28.43 17.57 5.69
N SER A 16 -28.68 18.31 4.61
CA SER A 16 -28.23 17.93 3.26
C SER A 16 -26.82 18.42 2.91
N SER A 17 -26.20 19.26 3.73
CA SER A 17 -24.88 19.82 3.48
C SER A 17 -23.75 19.16 4.28
N PHE A 18 -24.02 18.06 4.96
CA PHE A 18 -23.05 17.39 5.79
C PHE A 18 -22.29 16.32 4.97
N GLU A 19 -21.11 16.69 4.46
CA GLU A 19 -20.20 15.72 3.87
C GLU A 19 -19.44 15.00 4.97
N PHE A 20 -19.70 13.70 5.09
CA PHE A 20 -19.01 12.87 6.06
C PHE A 20 -17.76 12.27 5.41
N LYS A 21 -16.62 12.88 5.68
CA LYS A 21 -15.33 12.31 5.27
C LYS A 21 -14.88 11.29 6.31
N THR A 22 -15.10 10.02 6.02
CA THR A 22 -14.64 8.94 6.89
C THR A 22 -13.46 8.22 6.25
N ASN A 23 -12.70 7.49 7.06
CA ASN A 23 -11.65 6.59 6.58
C ASN A 23 -12.21 5.42 5.76
N LEU A 24 -13.52 5.38 5.57
CA LEU A 24 -14.24 4.39 4.76
C LEU A 24 -14.36 4.80 3.29
N ASP A 25 -13.70 5.87 2.86
CA ASP A 25 -13.63 6.25 1.46
C ASP A 25 -13.05 5.09 0.63
N PRO A 26 -13.71 4.68 -0.48
CA PRO A 26 -13.22 3.57 -1.31
C PRO A 26 -11.79 3.73 -1.82
N SER A 27 -11.33 4.96 -2.03
CA SER A 27 -9.94 5.21 -2.46
C SER A 27 -8.93 4.87 -1.37
N ASN A 28 -9.23 5.19 -0.10
CA ASN A 28 -8.39 4.82 1.03
C ASN A 28 -8.35 3.31 1.24
N PHE A 29 -9.47 2.63 1.01
CA PHE A 29 -9.55 1.17 1.09
C PHE A 29 -8.67 0.49 0.06
N LYS A 30 -8.68 0.95 -1.18
CA LYS A 30 -7.84 0.41 -2.25
C LYS A 30 -6.37 0.54 -1.93
N GLU A 31 -5.94 1.69 -1.43
CA GLU A 31 -4.54 1.91 -1.07
C GLU A 31 -4.11 1.04 0.12
N TYR A 32 -4.98 0.88 1.11
CA TYR A 32 -4.68 0.07 2.29
C TYR A 32 -4.53 -1.42 1.96
N TYR A 33 -5.37 -1.96 1.08
CA TYR A 33 -5.34 -3.38 0.70
C TYR A 33 -4.45 -3.69 -0.50
N LYS A 34 -3.84 -2.69 -1.12
CA LYS A 34 -2.99 -2.85 -2.29
C LYS A 34 -1.86 -3.86 -2.08
N PRO A 35 -1.14 -3.88 -0.93
CA PRO A 35 -0.09 -4.87 -0.71
C PRO A 35 -0.57 -6.32 -0.73
N SER A 36 -1.84 -6.58 -0.39
CA SER A 36 -2.41 -7.92 -0.40
C SER A 36 -2.81 -8.41 -1.79
N GLY A 37 -2.72 -7.54 -2.81
CA GLY A 37 -3.00 -7.90 -4.20
C GLY A 37 -1.97 -8.82 -4.83
N VAL A 38 -0.83 -9.05 -4.17
CA VAL A 38 0.19 -9.99 -4.61
C VAL A 38 0.41 -11.06 -3.56
N THR A 39 0.61 -12.30 -4.03
CA THR A 39 0.93 -13.44 -3.19
C THR A 39 2.43 -13.66 -3.21
N GLU A 40 3.04 -13.82 -2.03
CA GLU A 40 4.45 -14.16 -1.93
C GLU A 40 4.67 -15.60 -2.38
N VAL A 41 5.60 -15.79 -3.31
CA VAL A 41 5.95 -17.09 -3.85
C VAL A 41 7.44 -17.37 -3.67
N SER A 42 7.78 -18.66 -3.55
CA SER A 42 9.16 -19.11 -3.49
C SER A 42 9.63 -19.52 -4.87
N GLU A 43 10.94 -19.72 -5.01
CA GLU A 43 11.54 -20.24 -6.24
C GLU A 43 10.97 -21.61 -6.61
N GLU A 44 10.73 -22.45 -5.61
CA GLU A 44 10.11 -23.77 -5.80
C GLU A 44 8.70 -23.67 -6.36
N ASP A 45 7.90 -22.71 -5.88
CA ASP A 45 6.57 -22.46 -6.41
C ASP A 45 6.61 -22.08 -7.88
N LEU A 46 7.61 -21.29 -8.28
CA LEU A 46 7.76 -20.81 -9.65
C LEU A 46 8.21 -21.92 -10.61
N GLU A 47 8.95 -22.91 -10.14
CA GLU A 47 9.36 -24.06 -10.94
C GLU A 47 8.17 -24.91 -11.37
N ASN A 48 7.12 -24.95 -10.55
CA ASN A 48 5.94 -25.78 -10.74
C ASN A 48 4.73 -25.03 -11.30
N THR A 49 4.84 -23.72 -11.48
CA THR A 49 3.73 -22.86 -11.91
C THR A 49 4.15 -21.98 -13.07
N PRO A 50 3.40 -21.95 -14.18
CA PRO A 50 3.68 -21.00 -15.25
C PRO A 50 3.70 -19.58 -14.72
N ASN A 51 4.74 -18.83 -15.03
CA ASN A 51 4.93 -17.48 -14.54
C ASN A 51 5.62 -16.60 -15.58
N ARG A 52 5.41 -15.30 -15.42
CA ARG A 52 6.06 -14.29 -16.27
C ARG A 52 6.55 -13.15 -15.38
N SER A 53 7.81 -12.77 -15.51
CA SER A 53 8.36 -11.64 -14.77
C SER A 53 7.96 -10.33 -15.42
N LEU A 54 7.52 -9.37 -14.59
CA LEU A 54 7.24 -8.00 -15.00
C LEU A 54 8.41 -7.07 -14.69
N GLY A 55 9.43 -7.56 -14.00
CA GLY A 55 10.60 -6.80 -13.64
C GLY A 55 10.87 -6.81 -12.15
N VAL A 56 11.98 -6.20 -11.77
CA VAL A 56 12.40 -6.07 -10.37
C VAL A 56 11.79 -4.78 -9.79
N VAL A 57 11.22 -4.90 -8.61
CA VAL A 57 10.73 -3.77 -7.82
C VAL A 57 11.55 -3.65 -6.55
N SER A 58 11.56 -2.47 -5.96
CA SER A 58 12.21 -2.26 -4.68
C SER A 58 11.33 -1.40 -3.79
N GLY A 59 11.40 -1.65 -2.50
CA GLY A 59 10.76 -0.83 -1.49
C GLY A 59 11.81 -0.27 -0.54
N LEU A 60 11.58 0.94 -0.05
CA LEU A 60 12.48 1.64 0.85
C LEU A 60 11.77 1.96 2.16
N SER A 61 12.44 1.67 3.28
CA SER A 61 12.07 2.20 4.58
C SER A 61 13.20 3.10 5.05
N CYS A 62 12.89 4.33 5.41
CA CYS A 62 13.88 5.35 5.74
C CYS A 62 13.56 5.99 7.10
N GLN A 63 14.56 6.05 7.96
CA GLN A 63 14.51 6.83 9.19
C GLN A 63 15.35 8.11 8.97
N LEU A 64 14.70 9.27 9.03
CA LEU A 64 15.35 10.56 8.81
C LEU A 64 15.99 11.09 10.09
N LYS A 65 15.31 10.94 11.22
CA LYS A 65 15.71 11.48 12.53
C LYS A 65 15.64 10.38 13.60
N ASP A 66 16.35 10.56 14.70
CA ASP A 66 16.30 9.66 15.85
C ASP A 66 14.89 9.53 16.42
N SER A 67 14.07 10.58 16.32
CA SER A 67 12.69 10.57 16.80
C SER A 67 11.69 9.87 15.87
N ASP A 68 12.10 9.57 14.64
CA ASP A 68 11.26 8.86 13.68
C ASP A 68 11.28 7.35 13.96
N ALA A 69 10.26 6.66 13.44
CA ALA A 69 10.22 5.20 13.50
C ALA A 69 11.44 4.61 12.79
N VAL A 70 12.02 3.56 13.37
CA VAL A 70 13.17 2.86 12.80
C VAL A 70 12.78 2.23 11.47
N ALA A 71 13.68 2.31 10.49
CA ALA A 71 13.52 1.62 9.22
C ALA A 71 13.46 0.10 9.41
N THR A 72 12.51 -0.56 8.75
CA THR A 72 12.30 -2.00 8.88
C THR A 72 12.17 -2.68 7.52
N GLU A 73 12.51 -3.96 7.48
CA GLU A 73 12.32 -4.78 6.29
C GLU A 73 10.82 -4.94 5.96
N VAL A 74 9.97 -5.03 6.98
CA VAL A 74 8.52 -5.16 6.79
C VAL A 74 7.96 -4.00 5.99
N LYS A 75 8.33 -2.77 6.35
CA LYS A 75 7.90 -1.57 5.63
C LYS A 75 8.44 -1.53 4.21
N ALA A 76 9.71 -1.89 4.03
CA ALA A 76 10.34 -1.93 2.71
C ALA A 76 9.68 -2.97 1.81
N ARG A 77 9.36 -4.14 2.33
CA ARG A 77 8.66 -5.19 1.59
C ARG A 77 7.23 -4.78 1.24
N THR A 78 6.54 -4.12 2.15
CA THR A 78 5.19 -3.61 1.89
C THR A 78 5.18 -2.63 0.72
N GLU A 79 6.13 -1.72 0.68
CA GLU A 79 6.27 -0.78 -0.43
C GLU A 79 6.58 -1.49 -1.75
N ALA A 80 7.44 -2.52 -1.72
CA ALA A 80 7.72 -3.33 -2.90
C ALA A 80 6.47 -4.05 -3.41
N ARG A 81 5.62 -4.57 -2.51
CA ARG A 81 4.34 -5.19 -2.86
C ARG A 81 3.43 -4.20 -3.59
N ILE A 82 3.34 -2.97 -3.09
CA ILE A 82 2.53 -1.93 -3.72
C ILE A 82 3.02 -1.64 -5.14
N LYS A 83 4.32 -1.53 -5.33
CA LYS A 83 4.91 -1.31 -6.65
C LYS A 83 4.64 -2.48 -7.60
N ALA A 84 4.69 -3.71 -7.10
CA ALA A 84 4.38 -4.90 -7.90
C ALA A 84 2.93 -4.89 -8.36
N VAL A 85 1.99 -4.54 -7.48
CA VAL A 85 0.57 -4.41 -7.84
C VAL A 85 0.38 -3.34 -8.91
N ASP A 86 1.09 -2.21 -8.81
CA ASP A 86 1.03 -1.14 -9.79
C ASP A 86 1.50 -1.58 -11.19
N LEU A 87 2.40 -2.55 -11.25
CA LEU A 87 2.85 -3.14 -12.52
C LEU A 87 1.87 -4.18 -13.09
N GLY A 88 0.84 -4.55 -12.34
CA GLY A 88 -0.11 -5.59 -12.73
C GLY A 88 0.27 -6.99 -12.28
N ALA A 89 1.20 -7.12 -11.33
CA ALA A 89 1.60 -8.42 -10.78
C ALA A 89 0.51 -9.01 -9.89
N ASN A 90 0.42 -10.33 -9.84
CA ASN A 90 -0.39 -11.06 -8.86
C ASN A 90 0.48 -11.90 -7.91
N ALA A 91 1.78 -11.93 -8.13
CA ALA A 91 2.74 -12.62 -7.29
C ALA A 91 4.01 -11.81 -7.13
N ILE A 92 4.74 -12.07 -6.04
CA ILE A 92 6.01 -11.42 -5.75
C ILE A 92 6.96 -12.43 -5.13
N LYS A 93 8.20 -12.41 -5.58
CA LYS A 93 9.27 -13.21 -5.00
C LYS A 93 10.30 -12.26 -4.41
N PHE A 94 10.44 -12.29 -3.10
CA PHE A 94 11.40 -11.42 -2.41
C PHE A 94 12.82 -11.91 -2.57
N GLY A 95 13.71 -10.97 -2.86
CA GLY A 95 15.14 -11.16 -2.88
C GLY A 95 15.79 -10.61 -1.63
N LYS A 96 16.94 -9.98 -1.79
CA LYS A 96 17.72 -9.42 -0.68
C LYS A 96 17.17 -8.09 -0.18
N CYS A 97 17.37 -7.85 1.12
CA CYS A 97 17.21 -6.54 1.72
C CYS A 97 18.59 -5.99 2.07
N VAL A 98 18.82 -4.72 1.77
CA VAL A 98 20.08 -4.01 2.05
C VAL A 98 19.84 -3.00 3.16
N HIS A 99 20.65 -3.06 4.19
CA HIS A 99 20.62 -2.15 5.33
C HIS A 99 21.78 -1.18 5.24
N LEU A 100 21.48 0.12 5.23
CA LEU A 100 22.49 1.19 5.21
C LEU A 100 22.29 2.13 6.38
N SER A 101 23.40 2.62 6.93
CA SER A 101 23.41 3.58 8.04
C SER A 101 24.16 4.84 7.62
N ASN A 102 23.73 5.98 8.18
CA ASN A 102 24.43 7.27 8.00
C ASN A 102 24.58 7.69 6.53
N THR A 103 23.55 7.45 5.73
CA THR A 103 23.49 7.96 4.36
C THR A 103 23.05 9.43 4.37
N PRO A 104 23.36 10.22 3.31
CA PRO A 104 22.92 11.62 3.25
C PRO A 104 21.39 11.77 3.28
N ALA A 105 20.65 10.80 2.76
CA ALA A 105 19.19 10.85 2.68
C ALA A 105 18.49 10.27 3.91
N CYS A 106 19.10 9.27 4.55
CA CYS A 106 18.47 8.54 5.66
C CYS A 106 19.51 8.22 6.72
N LYS A 107 19.13 8.36 8.00
CA LYS A 107 19.97 7.92 9.10
C LYS A 107 20.11 6.40 9.10
N VAL A 108 19.00 5.70 8.91
CA VAL A 108 18.98 4.26 8.65
C VAL A 108 18.02 4.01 7.49
N SER A 109 18.44 3.20 6.54
CA SER A 109 17.58 2.81 5.43
C SER A 109 17.61 1.30 5.23
N VAL A 110 16.46 0.76 4.84
CA VAL A 110 16.32 -0.63 4.44
C VAL A 110 15.68 -0.63 3.06
N THR A 111 16.34 -1.24 2.09
CA THR A 111 15.82 -1.42 0.74
C THR A 111 15.67 -2.90 0.48
N CYS A 112 14.46 -3.33 0.16
CA CYS A 112 14.17 -4.72 -0.19
C CYS A 112 13.85 -4.82 -1.67
N TYR A 113 14.47 -5.78 -2.35
CA TYR A 113 14.26 -6.06 -3.77
C TYR A 113 13.38 -7.28 -3.94
N ALA A 114 12.61 -7.29 -5.01
CA ALA A 114 11.73 -8.41 -5.32
C ALA A 114 11.45 -8.47 -6.81
N ASP A 115 11.10 -9.66 -7.28
CA ASP A 115 10.59 -9.85 -8.63
C ASP A 115 9.07 -9.75 -8.63
N ALA A 116 8.54 -8.88 -9.47
CA ALA A 116 7.10 -8.76 -9.71
C ALA A 116 6.71 -9.75 -10.79
N LEU A 117 5.72 -10.60 -10.52
CA LEU A 117 5.41 -11.74 -11.37
C LEU A 117 3.90 -11.83 -11.64
N VAL A 118 3.58 -12.41 -12.79
CA VAL A 118 2.23 -12.89 -13.06
C VAL A 118 2.29 -14.41 -13.09
N ILE A 119 1.52 -15.05 -12.24
CA ILE A 119 1.38 -16.50 -12.21
C ILE A 119 -0.01 -16.87 -12.71
N ASP A 120 -0.11 -17.98 -13.42
CA ASP A 120 -1.40 -18.52 -13.83
C ASP A 120 -1.98 -19.29 -12.65
N ASP A 121 -3.03 -18.70 -12.08
CA ASP A 121 -3.74 -19.30 -10.97
C ASP A 121 -4.88 -20.15 -11.55
N LYS A 122 -4.79 -21.45 -11.35
CA LYS A 122 -5.82 -22.36 -11.82
C LYS A 122 -6.96 -22.47 -10.83
#